data_5a87e86b4e8f7035906da6e247ebe9ac
#
_entry.id   5a87e86b4e8f7035906da6e247ebe9ac
#
_cell.length_a   1.000
_cell.length_b   1.000
_cell.length_c   1.000
_cell.angle_alpha   90.00
_cell.angle_beta   90.00
_cell.angle_gamma   90.00
#
_symmetry.space_group_name_H-M   'P 1'
#
loop_
_entity.id
_entity.type
_entity.pdbx_description
1 polymer ?
#
loop_
_entity_poly.entity_id
_entity_poly.type
_entity_poly.pdbx_seq_one_letter_code
_entity_poly.pdbx_strand_id
1 'polypeptide(L)'
;MTFMTIVDWNACSAQQQRELLMRPAISASESITRTVAEILDTVKARGDAALREYSAKFDKTDVAALKVTAEAIDAAAARLDDNVKQAMAVAVANIEKFHRAQQLAPVDIETLPGVRCQQVTRPVASVGLYIPGGSAPLFSTVLMLATPARIAGCKRVVLCSPPPIADEILYAAKLCGVQEVFQAGGAQAIAALAFGTESVPKVDKIFGPGNAFVTEAKRQVSQRLDGAAIDMPAGPSEVLVIADSGATPDFVASDLLSQAEHGPDSQVILLTPDAAMAQAVADATARQLEALPRAETARQALSASRIIVARDLAQCVAISNQYGPEHLIIQTRNARELVDDITSAGSVFLGDWSPESAGDYASGTNHVLPTYGYTATSSSLGLADFQKRMTVQELTPAGFFALAETIETLAAAEQLTAHKNAVTLRVSALKEQA
;
A
#
# COMPACT_ATOMS: atom_id res chain seq x y z
N MET A 1 27.80 -21.78 -4.60
CA MET A 1 27.61 -20.34 -4.42
C MET A 1 26.79 -20.16 -3.16
N THR A 2 27.28 -19.40 -2.21
CA THR A 2 26.44 -18.91 -1.12
C THR A 2 25.37 -18.04 -1.75
N PHE A 3 24.09 -18.37 -1.58
CA PHE A 3 22.97 -17.66 -2.20
C PHE A 3 22.77 -16.25 -1.61
N MET A 4 23.53 -15.86 -0.59
CA MET A 4 23.68 -14.48 -0.14
C MET A 4 25.17 -14.13 -0.11
N THR A 5 25.57 -13.15 -0.90
CA THR A 5 26.95 -12.68 -0.94
C THR A 5 27.17 -11.65 0.18
N ILE A 6 28.15 -11.90 1.06
CA ILE A 6 28.57 -10.92 2.08
C ILE A 6 29.51 -9.91 1.42
N VAL A 7 29.19 -8.62 1.55
CA VAL A 7 29.93 -7.54 0.92
C VAL A 7 30.33 -6.49 1.97
N ASP A 8 31.59 -6.08 1.94
CA ASP A 8 32.03 -4.89 2.68
C ASP A 8 31.69 -3.62 1.89
N TRP A 9 30.78 -2.82 2.44
CA TRP A 9 30.33 -1.57 1.82
C TRP A 9 31.46 -0.59 1.55
N ASN A 10 32.43 -0.49 2.47
CA ASN A 10 33.50 0.49 2.38
C ASN A 10 34.62 0.06 1.42
N ALA A 11 34.65 -1.22 1.03
CA ALA A 11 35.54 -1.72 -0.01
C ALA A 11 34.98 -1.48 -1.43
N CYS A 12 33.71 -1.08 -1.55
CA CYS A 12 33.04 -0.88 -2.82
C CYS A 12 33.19 0.56 -3.33
N SER A 13 33.35 0.70 -4.66
CA SER A 13 33.22 2.00 -5.32
C SER A 13 31.79 2.53 -5.25
N ALA A 14 31.60 3.83 -5.45
CA ALA A 14 30.28 4.44 -5.48
C ALA A 14 29.32 3.82 -6.53
N GLN A 15 29.87 3.32 -7.64
CA GLN A 15 29.08 2.59 -8.65
C GLN A 15 28.63 1.23 -8.11
N GLN A 16 29.52 0.46 -7.52
CA GLN A 16 29.21 -0.83 -6.91
C GLN A 16 28.19 -0.69 -5.76
N GLN A 17 28.33 0.35 -4.93
CA GLN A 17 27.35 0.64 -3.88
C GLN A 17 25.96 0.89 -4.44
N ARG A 18 25.82 1.64 -5.55
CA ARG A 18 24.53 1.80 -6.23
C ARG A 18 23.98 0.48 -6.78
N GLU A 19 24.84 -0.34 -7.37
CA GLU A 19 24.45 -1.65 -7.93
C GLU A 19 23.99 -2.62 -6.84
N LEU A 20 24.60 -2.58 -5.64
CA LEU A 20 24.18 -3.40 -4.50
C LEU A 20 22.76 -3.09 -4.02
N LEU A 21 22.35 -1.83 -4.15
CA LEU A 21 21.01 -1.38 -3.76
C LEU A 21 19.99 -1.40 -4.91
N MET A 22 20.41 -1.83 -6.10
CA MET A 22 19.47 -2.00 -7.21
C MET A 22 18.53 -3.17 -6.92
N ARG A 23 17.27 -2.92 -7.19
CA ARG A 23 16.22 -3.93 -7.11
C ARG A 23 16.21 -4.80 -8.36
N PRO A 24 15.76 -6.07 -8.26
CA PRO A 24 15.47 -6.87 -9.44
C PRO A 24 14.57 -6.06 -10.38
N ALA A 25 14.94 -6.02 -11.67
CA ALA A 25 14.17 -5.25 -12.62
C ALA A 25 12.72 -5.75 -12.65
N ILE A 26 11.76 -4.87 -12.33
CA ILE A 26 10.40 -5.11 -12.82
C ILE A 26 10.49 -4.86 -14.32
N SER A 27 10.69 -5.89 -15.07
CA SER A 27 10.38 -5.82 -16.49
C SER A 27 8.86 -5.84 -16.65
N ALA A 28 8.22 -4.66 -16.46
CA ALA A 28 7.04 -4.40 -17.25
C ALA A 28 7.55 -4.44 -18.70
N SER A 29 7.66 -5.65 -19.23
CA SER A 29 8.06 -5.79 -20.63
C SER A 29 7.01 -5.02 -21.43
N GLU A 30 7.42 -4.41 -22.55
CA GLU A 30 6.45 -3.79 -23.49
C GLU A 30 5.27 -4.73 -23.78
N SER A 31 5.50 -6.05 -23.69
CA SER A 31 4.47 -7.05 -23.86
C SER A 31 3.42 -7.02 -22.75
N ILE A 32 3.80 -6.86 -21.48
CA ILE A 32 2.83 -6.72 -20.36
C ILE A 32 2.02 -5.44 -20.54
N THR A 33 2.67 -4.32 -20.81
CA THR A 33 2.00 -3.04 -21.01
C THR A 33 0.96 -3.12 -22.13
N ARG A 34 1.31 -3.74 -23.26
CA ARG A 34 0.38 -3.92 -24.39
C ARG A 34 -0.75 -4.88 -24.04
N THR A 35 -0.45 -6.03 -23.48
CA THR A 35 -1.46 -7.03 -23.07
C THR A 35 -2.46 -6.43 -22.09
N VAL A 36 -1.98 -5.66 -21.12
CA VAL A 36 -2.84 -4.99 -20.15
C VAL A 36 -3.74 -3.95 -20.84
N ALA A 37 -3.20 -3.12 -21.73
CA ALA A 37 -4.00 -2.16 -22.47
C ALA A 37 -5.14 -2.83 -23.26
N GLU A 38 -4.84 -3.96 -23.94
CA GLU A 38 -5.85 -4.75 -24.64
C GLU A 38 -6.93 -5.31 -23.72
N ILE A 39 -6.54 -5.81 -22.52
CA ILE A 39 -7.50 -6.31 -21.53
C ILE A 39 -8.39 -5.17 -21.03
N LEU A 40 -7.82 -4.02 -20.70
CA LEU A 40 -8.57 -2.85 -20.22
C LEU A 40 -9.62 -2.40 -21.25
N ASP A 41 -9.23 -2.27 -22.51
CA ASP A 41 -10.13 -1.84 -23.59
C ASP A 41 -11.18 -2.90 -23.90
N THR A 42 -10.83 -4.18 -23.84
CA THR A 42 -11.78 -5.29 -24.05
C THR A 42 -12.86 -5.32 -22.96
N VAL A 43 -12.46 -5.20 -21.68
CA VAL A 43 -13.43 -5.17 -20.57
C VAL A 43 -14.32 -3.93 -20.67
N LYS A 44 -13.75 -2.78 -20.98
CA LYS A 44 -14.52 -1.55 -21.18
C LYS A 44 -15.57 -1.68 -22.29
N ALA A 45 -15.22 -2.39 -23.38
CA ALA A 45 -16.12 -2.55 -24.53
C ALA A 45 -17.17 -3.66 -24.36
N ARG A 46 -16.83 -4.75 -23.64
CA ARG A 46 -17.62 -5.98 -23.59
C ARG A 46 -18.14 -6.36 -22.21
N GLY A 47 -17.78 -5.61 -21.17
CA GLY A 47 -18.28 -5.76 -19.81
C GLY A 47 -18.13 -7.18 -19.24
N ASP A 48 -19.22 -7.69 -18.67
CA ASP A 48 -19.27 -9.02 -18.02
C ASP A 48 -18.87 -10.18 -18.93
N ALA A 49 -19.14 -10.08 -20.23
CA ALA A 49 -18.77 -11.11 -21.20
C ALA A 49 -17.25 -11.28 -21.27
N ALA A 50 -16.51 -10.15 -21.27
CA ALA A 50 -15.05 -10.18 -21.25
C ALA A 50 -14.50 -10.76 -19.92
N LEU A 51 -15.12 -10.43 -18.79
CA LEU A 51 -14.72 -10.96 -17.48
C LEU A 51 -14.83 -12.49 -17.45
N ARG A 52 -15.95 -13.04 -17.93
CA ARG A 52 -16.14 -14.52 -17.99
C ARG A 52 -15.13 -15.20 -18.91
N GLU A 53 -14.87 -14.61 -20.07
CA GLU A 53 -13.89 -15.13 -21.02
C GLU A 53 -12.47 -15.15 -20.43
N TYR A 54 -12.07 -14.05 -19.75
CA TYR A 54 -10.77 -13.97 -19.10
C TYR A 54 -10.66 -14.90 -17.88
N SER A 55 -11.71 -15.08 -17.09
CA SER A 55 -11.73 -16.08 -16.00
C SER A 55 -11.55 -17.50 -16.52
N ALA A 56 -12.24 -17.87 -17.60
CA ALA A 56 -12.04 -19.17 -18.23
C ALA A 56 -10.62 -19.33 -18.77
N LYS A 57 -10.05 -18.28 -19.36
CA LYS A 57 -8.72 -18.30 -19.98
C LYS A 57 -7.59 -18.32 -18.95
N PHE A 58 -7.63 -17.46 -17.93
CA PHE A 58 -6.54 -17.23 -16.99
C PHE A 58 -6.70 -17.98 -15.68
N ASP A 59 -7.92 -18.01 -15.14
CA ASP A 59 -8.21 -18.66 -13.86
C ASP A 59 -8.69 -20.12 -14.04
N LYS A 60 -8.87 -20.57 -15.30
CA LYS A 60 -9.38 -21.91 -15.65
C LYS A 60 -10.72 -22.23 -14.98
N THR A 61 -11.54 -21.21 -14.78
CA THR A 61 -12.81 -21.32 -14.05
C THR A 61 -13.93 -20.69 -14.88
N ASP A 62 -15.00 -21.49 -15.08
CA ASP A 62 -16.23 -20.99 -15.68
C ASP A 62 -17.07 -20.29 -14.62
N VAL A 63 -17.24 -18.97 -14.76
CA VAL A 63 -17.99 -18.12 -13.83
C VAL A 63 -19.38 -17.83 -14.40
N ALA A 64 -20.38 -18.53 -13.91
CA ALA A 64 -21.77 -18.29 -14.32
C ALA A 64 -22.28 -16.95 -13.77
N ALA A 65 -22.08 -16.68 -12.48
CA ALA A 65 -22.43 -15.45 -11.81
C ALA A 65 -21.16 -14.76 -11.28
N LEU A 66 -20.92 -13.53 -11.68
CA LEU A 66 -19.77 -12.75 -11.21
C LEU A 66 -19.94 -12.34 -9.75
N LYS A 67 -21.13 -11.94 -9.33
CA LYS A 67 -21.41 -11.59 -7.94
C LYS A 67 -21.57 -12.81 -7.06
N VAL A 68 -20.89 -12.84 -5.92
CA VAL A 68 -21.07 -13.85 -4.88
C VAL A 68 -22.31 -13.50 -4.06
N THR A 69 -23.18 -14.49 -3.83
CA THR A 69 -24.41 -14.27 -3.05
C THR A 69 -24.12 -14.24 -1.54
N ALA A 70 -25.02 -13.65 -0.77
CA ALA A 70 -24.93 -13.66 0.69
C ALA A 70 -24.94 -15.09 1.25
N GLU A 71 -25.76 -15.97 0.68
CA GLU A 71 -25.85 -17.37 1.08
C GLU A 71 -24.52 -18.12 0.84
N ALA A 72 -23.82 -17.82 -0.26
CA ALA A 72 -22.51 -18.41 -0.54
C ALA A 72 -21.45 -17.93 0.47
N ILE A 73 -21.50 -16.65 0.85
CA ILE A 73 -20.62 -16.09 1.90
C ILE A 73 -20.92 -16.74 3.25
N ASP A 74 -22.20 -16.93 3.60
CA ASP A 74 -22.60 -17.57 4.85
C ASP A 74 -22.19 -19.06 4.87
N ALA A 75 -22.32 -19.76 3.76
CA ALA A 75 -21.86 -21.14 3.61
C ALA A 75 -20.34 -21.26 3.77
N ALA A 76 -19.57 -20.33 3.21
CA ALA A 76 -18.12 -20.27 3.39
C ALA A 76 -17.75 -20.09 4.87
N ALA A 77 -18.43 -19.19 5.56
CA ALA A 77 -18.22 -18.96 7.00
C ALA A 77 -18.49 -20.22 7.84
N ALA A 78 -19.44 -21.06 7.44
CA ALA A 78 -19.75 -22.30 8.14
C ALA A 78 -18.69 -23.39 7.97
N ARG A 79 -17.88 -23.34 6.92
CA ARG A 79 -16.80 -24.30 6.64
C ARG A 79 -15.48 -24.00 7.33
N LEU A 80 -15.30 -22.78 7.82
CA LEU A 80 -14.04 -22.38 8.46
C LEU A 80 -13.96 -22.84 9.91
N ASP A 81 -12.74 -23.18 10.31
CA ASP A 81 -12.42 -23.51 11.70
C ASP A 81 -12.61 -22.29 12.62
N ASP A 82 -13.11 -22.51 13.81
CA ASP A 82 -13.35 -21.45 14.80
C ASP A 82 -12.06 -20.74 15.23
N ASN A 83 -10.92 -21.45 15.25
CA ASN A 83 -9.63 -20.87 15.55
C ASN A 83 -9.22 -19.78 14.53
N VAL A 84 -9.47 -20.04 13.24
CA VAL A 84 -9.20 -19.07 12.17
C VAL A 84 -10.09 -17.84 12.31
N LYS A 85 -11.38 -18.06 12.58
CA LYS A 85 -12.35 -16.96 12.81
C LYS A 85 -11.95 -16.11 14.01
N GLN A 86 -11.54 -16.74 15.10
CA GLN A 86 -11.12 -16.04 16.31
C GLN A 86 -9.83 -15.24 16.07
N ALA A 87 -8.85 -15.80 15.35
CA ALA A 87 -7.63 -15.12 14.98
C ALA A 87 -7.92 -13.87 14.11
N MET A 88 -8.82 -14.00 13.11
CA MET A 88 -9.25 -12.86 12.29
C MET A 88 -9.95 -11.78 13.13
N ALA A 89 -10.77 -12.16 14.11
CA ALA A 89 -11.45 -11.21 14.99
C ALA A 89 -10.46 -10.39 15.83
N VAL A 90 -9.41 -11.04 16.36
CA VAL A 90 -8.33 -10.35 17.10
C VAL A 90 -7.58 -9.38 16.19
N ALA A 91 -7.20 -9.82 14.98
CA ALA A 91 -6.51 -8.99 14.00
C ALA A 91 -7.35 -7.75 13.63
N VAL A 92 -8.63 -7.94 13.30
CA VAL A 92 -9.55 -6.82 12.97
C VAL A 92 -9.67 -5.84 14.12
N ALA A 93 -9.78 -6.31 15.36
CA ALA A 93 -9.90 -5.43 16.53
C ALA A 93 -8.65 -4.54 16.68
N ASN A 94 -7.45 -5.08 16.48
CA ASN A 94 -6.21 -4.33 16.56
C ASN A 94 -6.06 -3.35 15.36
N ILE A 95 -6.36 -3.80 14.16
CA ILE A 95 -6.36 -2.95 12.94
C ILE A 95 -7.35 -1.80 13.12
N GLU A 96 -8.56 -2.08 13.60
CA GLU A 96 -9.57 -1.06 13.85
C GLU A 96 -9.12 -0.03 14.89
N LYS A 97 -8.55 -0.49 15.99
CA LYS A 97 -8.04 0.39 17.06
C LYS A 97 -6.97 1.35 16.54
N PHE A 98 -6.00 0.84 15.78
CA PHE A 98 -4.92 1.64 15.23
C PHE A 98 -5.43 2.64 14.17
N HIS A 99 -6.28 2.20 13.24
CA HIS A 99 -6.79 3.08 12.18
C HIS A 99 -7.78 4.12 12.69
N ARG A 100 -8.57 3.83 13.72
CA ARG A 100 -9.42 4.85 14.38
C ARG A 100 -8.58 5.96 15.01
N ALA A 101 -7.41 5.64 15.55
CA ALA A 101 -6.50 6.63 16.13
C ALA A 101 -5.86 7.57 15.08
N GLN A 102 -5.91 7.21 13.80
CA GLN A 102 -5.42 8.05 12.69
C GLN A 102 -6.41 9.14 12.24
N GLN A 103 -7.57 9.23 12.87
CA GLN A 103 -8.56 10.26 12.52
C GLN A 103 -7.95 11.65 12.69
N LEU A 104 -7.88 12.40 11.59
CA LEU A 104 -7.35 13.76 11.61
C LEU A 104 -8.36 14.71 12.30
N ALA A 105 -7.83 15.54 13.18
CA ALA A 105 -8.59 16.66 13.71
C ALA A 105 -8.90 17.66 12.56
N PRO A 106 -10.11 18.23 12.50
CA PRO A 106 -10.39 19.29 11.55
C PRO A 106 -9.54 20.54 11.84
N VAL A 107 -9.16 21.26 10.79
CA VAL A 107 -8.56 22.58 10.95
C VAL A 107 -9.68 23.60 10.88
N ASP A 108 -9.71 24.54 11.83
CA ASP A 108 -10.67 25.63 11.89
C ASP A 108 -10.01 26.84 12.54
N ILE A 109 -9.62 27.81 11.73
CA ILE A 109 -8.89 29.00 12.19
C ILE A 109 -9.40 30.27 11.53
N GLU A 110 -9.27 31.38 12.19
CA GLU A 110 -9.32 32.71 11.58
C GLU A 110 -7.89 33.15 11.21
N THR A 111 -7.64 33.37 9.92
CA THR A 111 -6.35 33.89 9.44
C THR A 111 -6.24 35.40 9.64
N LEU A 112 -7.36 36.08 9.60
CA LEU A 112 -7.57 37.47 10.03
C LEU A 112 -8.96 37.54 10.68
N PRO A 113 -9.26 38.53 11.54
CA PRO A 113 -10.59 38.69 12.09
C PRO A 113 -11.68 38.70 11.03
N GLY A 114 -12.62 37.78 11.13
CA GLY A 114 -13.69 37.61 10.13
C GLY A 114 -13.30 36.84 8.86
N VAL A 115 -12.12 36.24 8.78
CA VAL A 115 -11.67 35.37 7.68
C VAL A 115 -11.45 33.96 8.23
N ARG A 116 -12.47 33.11 8.16
CA ARG A 116 -12.46 31.74 8.65
C ARG A 116 -12.04 30.76 7.57
N CYS A 117 -11.01 29.97 7.84
CA CYS A 117 -10.50 28.93 6.95
C CYS A 117 -10.59 27.56 7.65
N GLN A 118 -11.25 26.62 7.01
CA GLN A 118 -11.42 25.27 7.55
C GLN A 118 -10.87 24.23 6.59
N GLN A 119 -10.40 23.10 7.14
CA GLN A 119 -10.15 21.87 6.40
C GLN A 119 -11.03 20.78 6.99
N VAL A 120 -11.88 20.18 6.17
CA VAL A 120 -12.77 19.09 6.55
C VAL A 120 -12.43 17.83 5.78
N THR A 121 -12.62 16.68 6.41
CA THR A 121 -12.38 15.38 5.82
C THR A 121 -13.69 14.78 5.32
N ARG A 122 -13.65 14.12 4.16
CA ARG A 122 -14.78 13.38 3.58
C ARG A 122 -14.29 12.02 3.11
N PRO A 123 -15.09 10.95 3.21
CA PRO A 123 -14.73 9.66 2.65
C PRO A 123 -14.63 9.72 1.12
N VAL A 124 -13.79 8.87 0.55
CA VAL A 124 -13.93 8.47 -0.86
C VAL A 124 -15.25 7.70 -0.95
N ALA A 125 -16.13 8.08 -1.88
CA ALA A 125 -17.50 7.57 -1.88
C ALA A 125 -17.58 6.08 -2.23
N SER A 126 -16.80 5.66 -3.23
CA SER A 126 -16.79 4.28 -3.74
C SER A 126 -15.37 3.77 -3.91
N VAL A 127 -15.05 2.65 -3.27
CA VAL A 127 -13.72 2.05 -3.31
C VAL A 127 -13.77 0.59 -3.77
N GLY A 128 -12.79 0.19 -4.57
CA GLY A 128 -12.58 -1.17 -5.02
C GLY A 128 -11.40 -1.79 -4.27
N LEU A 129 -11.59 -2.99 -3.75
CA LEU A 129 -10.58 -3.77 -3.06
C LEU A 129 -10.22 -4.98 -3.93
N TYR A 130 -9.01 -5.00 -4.43
CA TYR A 130 -8.48 -6.16 -5.16
C TYR A 130 -7.75 -7.08 -4.19
N ILE A 131 -8.17 -8.32 -4.11
CA ILE A 131 -7.60 -9.34 -3.24
C ILE A 131 -6.97 -10.43 -4.11
N PRO A 132 -5.66 -10.62 -4.06
CA PRO A 132 -5.00 -11.70 -4.79
C PRO A 132 -5.52 -13.07 -4.34
N GLY A 133 -5.73 -13.94 -5.33
CA GLY A 133 -6.04 -15.35 -5.13
C GLY A 133 -4.85 -16.24 -5.50
N GLY A 134 -5.04 -17.55 -5.54
CA GLY A 134 -4.04 -18.51 -5.96
C GLY A 134 -3.67 -19.50 -4.84
N SER A 135 -2.43 -19.96 -4.82
CA SER A 135 -1.95 -20.99 -3.87
C SER A 135 -1.93 -20.51 -2.40
N ALA A 136 -1.98 -19.19 -2.16
CA ALA A 136 -2.09 -18.61 -0.82
C ALA A 136 -3.19 -17.56 -0.86
N PRO A 137 -4.36 -17.79 -0.23
CA PRO A 137 -5.43 -16.82 -0.15
C PRO A 137 -5.03 -15.70 0.81
N LEU A 138 -4.83 -14.49 0.29
CA LEU A 138 -4.40 -13.34 1.10
C LEU A 138 -5.60 -12.67 1.80
N PHE A 139 -6.31 -13.41 2.64
CA PHE A 139 -7.46 -12.89 3.38
C PHE A 139 -7.08 -11.75 4.34
N SER A 140 -5.84 -11.70 4.83
CA SER A 140 -5.33 -10.60 5.64
C SER A 140 -5.44 -9.25 4.90
N THR A 141 -5.25 -9.25 3.59
CA THR A 141 -5.45 -8.05 2.76
C THR A 141 -6.88 -7.53 2.83
N VAL A 142 -7.88 -8.40 2.94
CA VAL A 142 -9.28 -7.96 3.16
C VAL A 142 -9.39 -7.19 4.47
N LEU A 143 -8.81 -7.71 5.56
CA LEU A 143 -8.83 -7.08 6.87
C LEU A 143 -8.16 -5.69 6.82
N MET A 144 -7.00 -5.61 6.15
CA MET A 144 -6.19 -4.39 6.02
C MET A 144 -6.85 -3.31 5.15
N LEU A 145 -7.66 -3.67 4.18
CA LEU A 145 -8.31 -2.72 3.27
C LEU A 145 -9.74 -2.38 3.69
N ALA A 146 -10.54 -3.38 4.03
CA ALA A 146 -11.95 -3.19 4.32
C ALA A 146 -12.19 -2.50 5.68
N THR A 147 -11.34 -2.74 6.68
CA THR A 147 -11.46 -2.10 8.00
C THR A 147 -11.28 -0.58 7.91
N PRO A 148 -10.19 -0.02 7.36
CA PRO A 148 -10.08 1.43 7.22
C PRO A 148 -11.10 2.03 6.24
N ALA A 149 -11.52 1.32 5.18
CA ALA A 149 -12.60 1.77 4.31
C ALA A 149 -13.91 2.00 5.09
N ARG A 150 -14.26 1.07 5.98
CA ARG A 150 -15.43 1.16 6.85
C ARG A 150 -15.29 2.30 7.86
N ILE A 151 -14.13 2.45 8.52
CA ILE A 151 -13.86 3.53 9.48
C ILE A 151 -13.94 4.90 8.81
N ALA A 152 -13.41 5.02 7.59
CA ALA A 152 -13.47 6.25 6.80
C ALA A 152 -14.92 6.65 6.42
N GLY A 153 -15.83 5.69 6.39
CA GLY A 153 -17.23 5.89 6.01
C GLY A 153 -17.46 5.83 4.50
N CYS A 154 -16.65 5.07 3.76
CA CYS A 154 -16.87 4.81 2.34
C CYS A 154 -18.27 4.20 2.14
N LYS A 155 -19.08 4.82 1.26
CA LYS A 155 -20.47 4.41 1.07
C LYS A 155 -20.60 3.10 0.31
N ARG A 156 -19.66 2.84 -0.59
CA ARG A 156 -19.58 1.60 -1.37
C ARG A 156 -18.20 1.00 -1.27
N VAL A 157 -18.15 -0.28 -0.92
CA VAL A 157 -16.92 -1.07 -0.91
C VAL A 157 -17.16 -2.31 -1.77
N VAL A 158 -16.43 -2.41 -2.87
CA VAL A 158 -16.52 -3.49 -3.85
C VAL A 158 -15.26 -4.33 -3.77
N LEU A 159 -15.39 -5.61 -3.53
CA LEU A 159 -14.26 -6.55 -3.48
C LEU A 159 -14.23 -7.42 -4.72
N CYS A 160 -13.08 -7.51 -5.38
CA CYS A 160 -12.81 -8.45 -6.46
C CYS A 160 -11.68 -9.40 -6.08
N SER A 161 -11.85 -10.68 -6.34
CA SER A 161 -10.83 -11.72 -6.17
C SER A 161 -10.96 -12.78 -7.25
N PRO A 162 -9.85 -13.39 -7.71
CA PRO A 162 -9.90 -14.45 -8.71
C PRO A 162 -10.77 -15.64 -8.26
N PRO A 163 -11.57 -16.24 -9.18
CA PRO A 163 -12.34 -17.44 -8.90
C PRO A 163 -11.45 -18.70 -8.89
N PRO A 164 -11.78 -19.72 -8.09
CA PRO A 164 -12.77 -19.72 -7.00
C PRO A 164 -12.24 -18.94 -5.80
N ILE A 165 -13.09 -18.09 -5.22
CA ILE A 165 -12.69 -17.28 -4.04
C ILE A 165 -12.63 -18.22 -2.82
N ALA A 166 -11.53 -18.16 -2.08
CA ALA A 166 -11.34 -18.98 -0.88
C ALA A 166 -12.31 -18.58 0.24
N ASP A 167 -12.70 -19.57 1.05
CA ASP A 167 -13.64 -19.38 2.16
C ASP A 167 -13.15 -18.34 3.18
N GLU A 168 -11.84 -18.28 3.40
CA GLU A 168 -11.19 -17.30 4.28
C GLU A 168 -11.40 -15.87 3.79
N ILE A 169 -11.31 -15.63 2.47
CA ILE A 169 -11.55 -14.30 1.87
C ILE A 169 -13.02 -13.92 2.01
N LEU A 170 -13.94 -14.84 1.73
CA LEU A 170 -15.38 -14.60 1.86
C LEU A 170 -15.77 -14.31 3.31
N TYR A 171 -15.21 -15.06 4.25
CA TYR A 171 -15.45 -14.82 5.67
C TYR A 171 -14.86 -13.47 6.14
N ALA A 172 -13.64 -13.14 5.71
CA ALA A 172 -13.03 -11.85 6.02
C ALA A 172 -13.87 -10.67 5.48
N ALA A 173 -14.42 -10.81 4.25
CA ALA A 173 -15.33 -9.83 3.68
C ALA A 173 -16.58 -9.65 4.56
N LYS A 174 -17.21 -10.77 4.99
CA LYS A 174 -18.36 -10.77 5.91
C LYS A 174 -18.00 -10.09 7.24
N LEU A 175 -16.89 -10.47 7.85
CA LEU A 175 -16.42 -9.93 9.13
C LEU A 175 -16.22 -8.41 9.07
N CYS A 176 -15.70 -7.91 7.94
CA CYS A 176 -15.48 -6.48 7.71
C CYS A 176 -16.69 -5.74 7.14
N GLY A 177 -17.81 -6.41 6.90
CA GLY A 177 -19.06 -5.79 6.42
C GLY A 177 -19.11 -5.51 4.91
N VAL A 178 -18.25 -6.17 4.11
CA VAL A 178 -18.25 -6.04 2.64
C VAL A 178 -19.35 -6.96 2.06
N GLN A 179 -20.30 -6.36 1.35
CA GLN A 179 -21.45 -7.08 0.78
C GLN A 179 -21.37 -7.25 -0.75
N GLU A 180 -20.58 -6.43 -1.43
CA GLU A 180 -20.40 -6.47 -2.87
C GLU A 180 -19.10 -7.20 -3.20
N VAL A 181 -19.17 -8.52 -3.37
CA VAL A 181 -18.04 -9.39 -3.67
C VAL A 181 -18.20 -10.00 -5.05
N PHE A 182 -17.16 -9.92 -5.87
CA PHE A 182 -17.17 -10.35 -7.27
C PHE A 182 -16.01 -11.29 -7.59
N GLN A 183 -16.32 -12.31 -8.38
CA GLN A 183 -15.38 -13.30 -8.89
C GLN A 183 -14.70 -12.79 -10.17
N ALA A 184 -13.66 -11.98 -9.99
CA ALA A 184 -12.83 -11.49 -11.08
C ALA A 184 -11.41 -11.27 -10.57
N GLY A 185 -10.41 -11.76 -11.30
CA GLY A 185 -9.00 -11.65 -10.99
C GLY A 185 -8.22 -10.82 -11.99
N GLY A 186 -6.92 -10.61 -11.76
CA GLY A 186 -6.01 -10.04 -12.73
C GLY A 186 -6.32 -8.61 -13.19
N ALA A 187 -5.75 -8.23 -14.32
CA ALA A 187 -5.96 -6.91 -14.94
C ALA A 187 -7.42 -6.64 -15.30
N GLN A 188 -8.19 -7.69 -15.63
CA GLN A 188 -9.60 -7.56 -15.97
C GLN A 188 -10.47 -7.15 -14.77
N ALA A 189 -10.10 -7.55 -13.55
CA ALA A 189 -10.77 -7.09 -12.33
C ALA A 189 -10.52 -5.58 -12.10
N ILE A 190 -9.29 -5.13 -12.31
CA ILE A 190 -8.94 -3.71 -12.23
C ILE A 190 -9.72 -2.90 -13.28
N ALA A 191 -9.84 -3.42 -14.50
CA ALA A 191 -10.65 -2.80 -15.55
C ALA A 191 -12.13 -2.69 -15.14
N ALA A 192 -12.71 -3.77 -14.60
CA ALA A 192 -14.09 -3.79 -14.14
C ALA A 192 -14.35 -2.75 -13.02
N LEU A 193 -13.44 -2.66 -12.05
CA LEU A 193 -13.51 -1.66 -10.98
C LEU A 193 -13.37 -0.22 -11.52
N ALA A 194 -12.47 -0.02 -12.50
CA ALA A 194 -12.19 1.31 -13.04
C ALA A 194 -13.30 1.84 -13.98
N PHE A 195 -13.88 0.98 -14.81
CA PHE A 195 -14.84 1.41 -15.83
C PHE A 195 -16.29 1.05 -15.51
N GLY A 196 -16.49 0.07 -14.63
CA GLY A 196 -17.79 -0.56 -14.41
C GLY A 196 -18.11 -1.58 -15.49
N THR A 197 -18.98 -2.54 -15.16
CA THR A 197 -19.60 -3.49 -16.09
C THR A 197 -21.09 -3.61 -15.74
N GLU A 198 -21.80 -4.51 -16.38
CA GLU A 198 -23.22 -4.76 -16.06
C GLU A 198 -23.41 -5.22 -14.61
N SER A 199 -22.47 -6.04 -14.08
CA SER A 199 -22.49 -6.57 -12.71
C SER A 199 -21.60 -5.79 -11.74
N VAL A 200 -20.38 -5.41 -12.16
CA VAL A 200 -19.40 -4.78 -11.28
C VAL A 200 -19.55 -3.27 -11.30
N PRO A 201 -19.86 -2.63 -10.16
CA PRO A 201 -19.95 -1.19 -10.10
C PRO A 201 -18.59 -0.51 -10.34
N LYS A 202 -18.61 0.61 -11.09
CA LYS A 202 -17.46 1.51 -11.16
C LYS A 202 -17.16 2.11 -9.78
N VAL A 203 -15.86 2.23 -9.45
CA VAL A 203 -15.39 2.84 -8.21
C VAL A 203 -14.51 4.07 -8.48
N ASP A 204 -14.35 4.90 -7.45
CA ASP A 204 -13.53 6.11 -7.53
C ASP A 204 -12.06 5.85 -7.29
N LYS A 205 -11.74 4.86 -6.43
CA LYS A 205 -10.36 4.52 -6.08
C LYS A 205 -10.20 3.02 -5.86
N ILE A 206 -9.10 2.45 -6.35
CA ILE A 206 -8.79 1.01 -6.29
C ILE A 206 -7.61 0.79 -5.36
N PHE A 207 -7.74 -0.18 -4.47
CA PHE A 207 -6.76 -0.58 -3.48
C PHE A 207 -6.41 -2.06 -3.63
N GLY A 208 -5.23 -2.42 -3.23
CA GLY A 208 -4.78 -3.80 -3.09
C GLY A 208 -3.54 -4.15 -3.89
N PRO A 209 -2.74 -5.09 -3.37
CA PRO A 209 -1.55 -5.60 -4.04
C PRO A 209 -1.92 -6.53 -5.19
N GLY A 210 -0.96 -6.79 -6.07
CA GLY A 210 -1.15 -7.74 -7.15
C GLY A 210 0.14 -8.04 -7.89
N ASN A 211 0.07 -8.97 -8.84
CA ASN A 211 1.18 -9.30 -9.72
C ASN A 211 1.47 -8.17 -10.74
N ALA A 212 2.49 -8.36 -11.59
CA ALA A 212 2.89 -7.37 -12.59
C ALA A 212 1.74 -6.89 -13.51
N PHE A 213 0.79 -7.77 -13.86
CA PHE A 213 -0.38 -7.39 -14.67
C PHE A 213 -1.37 -6.52 -13.91
N VAL A 214 -1.62 -6.81 -12.64
CA VAL A 214 -2.48 -6.00 -11.76
C VAL A 214 -1.84 -4.64 -11.50
N THR A 215 -0.55 -4.61 -11.19
CA THR A 215 0.21 -3.37 -10.96
C THR A 215 0.19 -2.49 -12.20
N GLU A 216 0.44 -3.06 -13.37
CA GLU A 216 0.40 -2.33 -14.63
C GLU A 216 -1.02 -1.85 -14.98
N ALA A 217 -2.04 -2.65 -14.71
CA ALA A 217 -3.43 -2.25 -14.91
C ALA A 217 -3.81 -1.06 -14.01
N LYS A 218 -3.44 -1.10 -12.74
CA LYS A 218 -3.63 0.03 -11.80
C LYS A 218 -2.92 1.27 -12.31
N ARG A 219 -1.69 1.16 -12.77
CA ARG A 219 -0.93 2.27 -13.35
C ARG A 219 -1.67 2.89 -14.56
N GLN A 220 -2.11 2.05 -15.50
CA GLN A 220 -2.80 2.54 -16.70
C GLN A 220 -4.14 3.19 -16.40
N VAL A 221 -4.98 2.60 -15.55
CA VAL A 221 -6.30 3.18 -15.22
C VAL A 221 -6.16 4.47 -14.43
N SER A 222 -5.11 4.64 -13.61
CA SER A 222 -4.87 5.87 -12.86
C SER A 222 -4.49 7.07 -13.73
N GLN A 223 -4.00 6.82 -14.94
CA GLN A 223 -3.61 7.86 -15.91
C GLN A 223 -4.74 8.22 -16.88
N ARG A 224 -5.86 7.51 -16.86
CA ARG A 224 -7.01 7.76 -17.75
C ARG A 224 -8.04 8.67 -17.08
N LEU A 225 -8.57 9.60 -17.83
CA LEU A 225 -9.64 10.51 -17.35
C LEU A 225 -10.92 9.75 -16.96
N ASP A 226 -11.19 8.63 -17.63
CA ASP A 226 -12.35 7.77 -17.40
C ASP A 226 -12.05 6.60 -16.43
N GLY A 227 -10.83 6.52 -15.93
CA GLY A 227 -10.35 5.47 -15.04
C GLY A 227 -10.74 5.68 -13.57
N ALA A 228 -9.86 5.24 -12.68
CA ALA A 228 -9.99 5.37 -11.23
C ALA A 228 -8.64 5.72 -10.60
N ALA A 229 -8.66 6.41 -9.46
CA ALA A 229 -7.46 6.59 -8.66
C ALA A 229 -6.98 5.25 -8.08
N ILE A 230 -5.75 5.19 -7.65
CA ILE A 230 -5.17 4.00 -6.99
C ILE A 230 -4.57 4.37 -5.63
N ASP A 231 -4.30 3.36 -4.81
CA ASP A 231 -3.63 3.50 -3.51
C ASP A 231 -2.20 4.03 -3.64
N MET A 232 -1.29 3.19 -4.10
CA MET A 232 0.11 3.55 -4.29
C MET A 232 0.76 2.65 -5.35
N PRO A 233 1.87 3.08 -5.96
CA PRO A 233 2.72 2.19 -6.72
C PRO A 233 3.35 1.18 -5.77
N ALA A 234 3.30 -0.11 -6.14
CA ALA A 234 3.94 -1.18 -5.40
C ALA A 234 4.56 -2.18 -6.39
N GLY A 235 5.64 -2.78 -5.98
CA GLY A 235 6.34 -3.85 -6.69
C GLY A 235 6.44 -5.11 -5.84
N PRO A 236 7.40 -5.98 -6.10
CA PRO A 236 7.72 -7.12 -5.26
C PRO A 236 8.06 -6.72 -3.83
N SER A 237 7.78 -7.62 -2.90
CA SER A 237 7.99 -7.39 -1.47
C SER A 237 9.46 -7.31 -1.09
N GLU A 238 9.75 -6.51 -0.07
CA GLU A 238 11.11 -6.19 0.38
C GLU A 238 11.21 -6.19 1.90
N VAL A 239 12.32 -6.71 2.43
CA VAL A 239 12.71 -6.48 3.83
C VAL A 239 14.18 -6.07 3.92
N LEU A 240 14.46 -5.12 4.79
CA LEU A 240 15.81 -4.77 5.20
C LEU A 240 15.91 -4.91 6.71
N VAL A 241 16.93 -5.66 7.17
CA VAL A 241 17.23 -5.82 8.59
C VAL A 241 18.52 -5.10 8.92
N ILE A 242 18.49 -4.27 9.96
CA ILE A 242 19.70 -3.74 10.61
C ILE A 242 19.92 -4.55 11.88
N ALA A 243 21.09 -5.21 12.02
CA ALA A 243 21.42 -6.03 13.16
C ALA A 243 22.79 -5.66 13.73
N ASP A 244 22.90 -5.53 15.05
CA ASP A 244 24.20 -5.42 15.75
C ASP A 244 24.65 -6.79 16.30
N SER A 245 25.80 -6.82 16.99
CA SER A 245 26.34 -8.04 17.59
C SER A 245 25.45 -8.65 18.69
N GLY A 246 24.46 -7.92 19.17
CA GLY A 246 23.51 -8.39 20.18
C GLY A 246 22.26 -9.03 19.60
N ALA A 247 22.06 -9.00 18.28
CA ALA A 247 20.94 -9.66 17.62
C ALA A 247 21.04 -11.19 17.69
N THR A 248 19.92 -11.88 17.53
CA THR A 248 19.86 -13.33 17.43
C THR A 248 19.90 -13.76 15.97
N PRO A 249 20.96 -14.42 15.48
CA PRO A 249 21.08 -14.77 14.06
C PRO A 249 19.89 -15.56 13.50
N ASP A 250 19.31 -16.47 14.29
CA ASP A 250 18.14 -17.25 13.87
C ASP A 250 16.89 -16.39 13.69
N PHE A 251 16.70 -15.34 14.48
CA PHE A 251 15.59 -14.41 14.31
C PHE A 251 15.77 -13.57 13.04
N VAL A 252 16.97 -13.02 12.84
CA VAL A 252 17.28 -12.26 11.62
C VAL A 252 17.08 -13.13 10.38
N ALA A 253 17.58 -14.36 10.39
CA ALA A 253 17.41 -15.29 9.28
C ALA A 253 15.94 -15.60 9.00
N SER A 254 15.13 -15.81 10.04
CA SER A 254 13.69 -16.07 9.87
C SER A 254 12.95 -14.87 9.27
N ASP A 255 13.31 -13.65 9.67
CA ASP A 255 12.72 -12.43 9.10
C ASP A 255 13.11 -12.23 7.62
N LEU A 256 14.35 -12.53 7.24
CA LEU A 256 14.78 -12.51 5.84
C LEU A 256 14.01 -13.54 5.00
N LEU A 257 13.82 -14.74 5.54
CA LEU A 257 13.14 -15.84 4.85
C LEU A 257 11.63 -15.62 4.75
N SER A 258 11.00 -15.01 5.76
CA SER A 258 9.56 -14.69 5.72
C SER A 258 9.21 -13.81 4.51
N GLN A 259 10.10 -12.90 4.15
CA GLN A 259 9.93 -12.08 2.96
C GLN A 259 10.35 -12.78 1.67
N ALA A 260 11.45 -13.55 1.70
CA ALA A 260 11.96 -14.25 0.53
C ALA A 260 10.97 -15.29 -0.02
N GLU A 261 10.13 -15.89 0.83
CA GLU A 261 9.14 -16.89 0.39
C GLU A 261 7.92 -16.30 -0.33
N HIS A 262 7.72 -14.98 -0.28
CA HIS A 262 6.59 -14.32 -0.97
C HIS A 262 6.66 -14.49 -2.49
N GLY A 263 7.83 -14.30 -3.08
CA GLY A 263 8.00 -14.42 -4.52
C GLY A 263 9.46 -14.43 -4.96
N PRO A 264 9.76 -14.95 -6.16
CA PRO A 264 11.13 -15.02 -6.68
C PRO A 264 11.77 -13.65 -6.92
N ASP A 265 10.94 -12.61 -7.08
CA ASP A 265 11.36 -11.23 -7.31
C ASP A 265 11.49 -10.43 -5.99
N SER A 266 11.18 -11.03 -4.84
CA SER A 266 11.40 -10.42 -3.52
C SER A 266 12.88 -10.15 -3.27
N GLN A 267 13.18 -9.06 -2.56
CA GLN A 267 14.56 -8.74 -2.20
C GLN A 267 14.69 -8.57 -0.69
N VAL A 268 15.70 -9.22 -0.11
CA VAL A 268 16.02 -9.13 1.31
C VAL A 268 17.45 -8.64 1.51
N ILE A 269 17.66 -7.73 2.45
CA ILE A 269 18.95 -7.12 2.72
C ILE A 269 19.24 -7.17 4.23
N LEU A 270 20.42 -7.63 4.60
CA LEU A 270 20.97 -7.45 5.93
C LEU A 270 22.03 -6.37 5.92
N LEU A 271 21.93 -5.42 6.83
CA LEU A 271 22.98 -4.45 7.16
C LEU A 271 23.47 -4.71 8.57
N THR A 272 24.76 -4.84 8.76
CA THR A 272 25.36 -5.04 10.08
C THR A 272 26.77 -4.43 10.14
N PRO A 273 27.18 -3.83 11.27
CA PRO A 273 28.57 -3.44 11.46
C PRO A 273 29.46 -4.60 11.92
N ASP A 274 28.93 -5.81 12.09
CA ASP A 274 29.65 -6.98 12.62
C ASP A 274 29.74 -8.10 11.57
N ALA A 275 30.94 -8.35 11.09
CA ALA A 275 31.21 -9.40 10.11
C ALA A 275 30.91 -10.82 10.65
N ALA A 276 31.05 -11.04 11.96
CA ALA A 276 30.70 -12.33 12.57
C ALA A 276 29.18 -12.54 12.58
N MET A 277 28.39 -11.49 12.85
CA MET A 277 26.95 -11.51 12.73
C MET A 277 26.51 -11.77 11.27
N ALA A 278 27.16 -11.13 10.31
CA ALA A 278 26.88 -11.36 8.88
C ALA A 278 27.03 -12.85 8.51
N GLN A 279 28.10 -13.49 8.94
CA GLN A 279 28.34 -14.91 8.68
C GLN A 279 27.35 -15.81 9.44
N ALA A 280 27.07 -15.51 10.71
CA ALA A 280 26.13 -16.28 11.51
C ALA A 280 24.70 -16.25 10.94
N VAL A 281 24.27 -15.10 10.41
CA VAL A 281 22.97 -14.97 9.72
C VAL A 281 22.96 -15.73 8.40
N ALA A 282 24.04 -15.68 7.61
CA ALA A 282 24.15 -16.46 6.37
C ALA A 282 24.00 -17.96 6.64
N ASP A 283 24.68 -18.47 7.67
CA ASP A 283 24.63 -19.89 8.07
C ASP A 283 23.24 -20.28 8.61
N ALA A 284 22.61 -19.42 9.41
CA ALA A 284 21.25 -19.62 9.90
C ALA A 284 20.22 -19.63 8.76
N THR A 285 20.35 -18.70 7.80
CA THR A 285 19.49 -18.64 6.61
C THR A 285 19.60 -19.89 5.77
N ALA A 286 20.84 -20.39 5.53
CA ALA A 286 21.08 -21.62 4.80
C ALA A 286 20.40 -22.83 5.46
N ARG A 287 20.54 -22.95 6.78
CA ARG A 287 19.95 -24.05 7.55
C ARG A 287 18.42 -23.99 7.56
N GLN A 288 17.84 -22.82 7.78
CA GLN A 288 16.38 -22.67 7.85
C GLN A 288 15.71 -22.83 6.49
N LEU A 289 16.37 -22.40 5.40
CA LEU A 289 15.85 -22.51 4.03
C LEU A 289 15.54 -23.97 3.65
N GLU A 290 16.35 -24.93 4.11
CA GLU A 290 16.17 -26.35 3.77
C GLU A 290 14.84 -26.92 4.31
N ALA A 291 14.31 -26.34 5.39
CA ALA A 291 13.08 -26.78 6.03
C ALA A 291 11.81 -26.11 5.48
N LEU A 292 11.95 -25.13 4.59
CA LEU A 292 10.79 -24.37 4.07
C LEU A 292 10.06 -25.12 2.95
N PRO A 293 8.74 -25.23 3.00
CA PRO A 293 7.95 -25.78 1.88
C PRO A 293 8.16 -25.01 0.56
N ARG A 294 8.38 -23.68 0.64
CA ARG A 294 8.63 -22.79 -0.51
C ARG A 294 10.11 -22.47 -0.72
N ALA A 295 11.00 -23.40 -0.35
CA ALA A 295 12.45 -23.21 -0.42
C ALA A 295 12.94 -22.76 -1.81
N GLU A 296 12.37 -23.27 -2.90
CA GLU A 296 12.79 -22.89 -4.24
C GLU A 296 12.48 -21.43 -4.58
N THR A 297 11.31 -20.96 -4.19
CA THR A 297 10.93 -19.53 -4.34
C THR A 297 11.88 -18.64 -3.53
N ALA A 298 12.09 -18.98 -2.26
CA ALA A 298 12.99 -18.24 -1.39
C ALA A 298 14.44 -18.24 -1.91
N ARG A 299 14.90 -19.37 -2.46
CA ARG A 299 16.26 -19.49 -3.04
C ARG A 299 16.46 -18.55 -4.23
N GLN A 300 15.43 -18.38 -5.06
CA GLN A 300 15.48 -17.44 -6.17
C GLN A 300 15.53 -15.98 -5.67
N ALA A 301 14.71 -15.61 -4.72
CA ALA A 301 14.73 -14.30 -4.08
C ALA A 301 16.10 -13.99 -3.45
N LEU A 302 16.67 -14.95 -2.72
CA LEU A 302 17.99 -14.82 -2.11
C LEU A 302 19.14 -14.61 -3.11
N SER A 303 19.00 -15.05 -4.36
CA SER A 303 20.00 -14.81 -5.40
C SER A 303 20.18 -13.31 -5.73
N ALA A 304 19.14 -12.51 -5.58
CA ALA A 304 19.14 -11.06 -5.77
C ALA A 304 19.31 -10.27 -4.45
N SER A 305 19.47 -10.98 -3.33
CA SER A 305 19.57 -10.42 -1.98
C SER A 305 21.02 -10.21 -1.54
N ARG A 306 21.23 -9.42 -0.48
CA ARG A 306 22.58 -9.02 -0.04
C ARG A 306 22.73 -9.06 1.48
N ILE A 307 23.93 -9.43 1.93
CA ILE A 307 24.43 -9.17 3.28
C ILE A 307 25.53 -8.13 3.15
N ILE A 308 25.36 -6.97 3.76
CA ILE A 308 26.26 -5.83 3.66
C ILE A 308 26.85 -5.53 5.04
N VAL A 309 28.17 -5.55 5.12
CA VAL A 309 28.90 -5.12 6.30
C VAL A 309 29.23 -3.65 6.17
N ALA A 310 28.72 -2.87 7.11
CA ALA A 310 28.94 -1.43 7.22
C ALA A 310 29.97 -1.12 8.31
N ARG A 311 30.43 0.12 8.40
CA ARG A 311 31.39 0.56 9.41
C ARG A 311 30.77 0.62 10.81
N ASP A 312 29.54 1.13 10.91
CA ASP A 312 28.81 1.39 12.16
C ASP A 312 27.29 1.45 11.90
N LEU A 313 26.49 1.54 12.96
CA LEU A 313 25.03 1.63 12.85
C LEU A 313 24.54 2.89 12.13
N ALA A 314 25.26 4.01 12.28
CA ALA A 314 24.89 5.24 11.57
C ALA A 314 25.00 5.07 10.05
N GLN A 315 26.03 4.35 9.58
CA GLN A 315 26.15 4.00 8.16
C GLN A 315 25.07 2.99 7.74
N CYS A 316 24.69 2.02 8.57
CA CYS A 316 23.56 1.13 8.30
C CYS A 316 22.27 1.94 8.09
N VAL A 317 21.98 2.89 8.95
CA VAL A 317 20.81 3.79 8.83
C VAL A 317 20.87 4.60 7.52
N ALA A 318 22.02 5.18 7.19
CA ALA A 318 22.18 5.93 5.95
C ALA A 318 21.95 5.08 4.70
N ILE A 319 22.46 3.86 4.67
CA ILE A 319 22.22 2.89 3.58
C ILE A 319 20.75 2.51 3.51
N SER A 320 20.11 2.23 4.66
CA SER A 320 18.69 1.91 4.73
C SER A 320 17.82 3.05 4.18
N ASN A 321 18.09 4.30 4.56
CA ASN A 321 17.38 5.46 4.05
C ASN A 321 17.58 5.65 2.53
N GLN A 322 18.78 5.36 2.02
CA GLN A 322 19.06 5.40 0.58
C GLN A 322 18.30 4.31 -0.17
N TYR A 323 18.19 3.13 0.41
CA TYR A 323 17.41 2.03 -0.18
C TYR A 323 15.91 2.29 -0.09
N GLY A 324 15.41 2.78 1.05
CA GLY A 324 14.00 3.01 1.30
C GLY A 324 13.19 1.71 1.27
N PRO A 325 13.38 0.79 2.25
CA PRO A 325 12.73 -0.51 2.26
C PRO A 325 11.23 -0.42 2.52
N GLU A 326 10.49 -1.41 2.02
CA GLU A 326 9.10 -1.65 2.41
C GLU A 326 8.99 -1.95 3.90
N HIS A 327 9.69 -2.99 4.36
CA HIS A 327 9.80 -3.37 5.77
C HIS A 327 11.23 -3.12 6.26
N LEU A 328 11.35 -2.36 7.35
CA LEU A 328 12.62 -2.15 8.05
C LEU A 328 12.56 -2.78 9.44
N ILE A 329 13.39 -3.78 9.69
CA ILE A 329 13.53 -4.40 11.00
C ILE A 329 14.86 -3.95 11.62
N ILE A 330 14.81 -3.42 12.84
CA ILE A 330 16.00 -2.96 13.58
C ILE A 330 16.18 -3.86 14.79
N GLN A 331 17.04 -4.85 14.65
CA GLN A 331 17.42 -5.80 15.73
C GLN A 331 18.75 -5.36 16.36
N THR A 332 18.72 -4.22 17.02
CA THR A 332 19.88 -3.67 17.75
C THR A 332 19.51 -3.42 19.20
N ARG A 333 20.52 -3.33 20.07
CA ARG A 333 20.29 -3.06 21.51
C ARG A 333 19.69 -1.69 21.77
N ASN A 334 19.95 -0.73 20.87
CA ASN A 334 19.43 0.64 20.92
C ASN A 334 18.41 0.94 19.82
N ALA A 335 17.63 -0.03 19.38
CA ALA A 335 16.72 0.10 18.22
C ALA A 335 15.84 1.34 18.28
N ARG A 336 15.28 1.68 19.44
CA ARG A 336 14.43 2.86 19.63
C ARG A 336 15.13 4.19 19.36
N GLU A 337 16.41 4.27 19.67
CA GLU A 337 17.21 5.48 19.50
C GLU A 337 17.50 5.78 18.03
N LEU A 338 17.46 4.76 17.15
CA LEU A 338 17.72 4.93 15.73
C LEU A 338 16.48 5.43 14.95
N VAL A 339 15.30 5.42 15.54
CA VAL A 339 14.03 5.73 14.84
C VAL A 339 14.01 7.15 14.30
N ASP A 340 14.54 8.11 15.04
CA ASP A 340 14.53 9.54 14.65
C ASP A 340 15.42 9.81 13.41
N ASP A 341 16.38 8.92 13.13
CA ASP A 341 17.25 9.00 11.97
C ASP A 341 16.69 8.25 10.74
N ILE A 342 15.60 7.49 10.90
CA ILE A 342 14.93 6.79 9.79
C ILE A 342 14.01 7.76 9.05
N THR A 343 14.31 7.99 7.78
CA THR A 343 13.55 8.91 6.92
C THR A 343 12.75 8.24 5.82
N SER A 344 13.07 6.98 5.50
CA SER A 344 12.47 6.26 4.37
C SER A 344 12.30 4.78 4.70
N ALA A 345 11.10 4.40 5.10
CA ALA A 345 10.66 3.01 5.27
C ALA A 345 9.13 2.94 5.19
N GLY A 346 8.59 1.84 4.71
CA GLY A 346 7.15 1.62 4.71
C GLY A 346 6.61 1.31 6.11
N SER A 347 7.26 0.39 6.81
CA SER A 347 6.99 0.07 8.22
C SER A 347 8.29 -0.25 8.95
N VAL A 348 8.38 0.11 10.23
CA VAL A 348 9.58 -0.08 11.06
C VAL A 348 9.26 -0.96 12.26
N PHE A 349 10.06 -2.01 12.45
CA PHE A 349 9.92 -3.01 13.51
C PHE A 349 11.14 -2.95 14.42
N LEU A 350 10.93 -2.86 15.73
CA LEU A 350 12.00 -2.60 16.68
C LEU A 350 12.23 -3.75 17.65
N GLY A 351 13.47 -4.22 17.71
CA GLY A 351 13.95 -5.21 18.68
C GLY A 351 13.60 -6.65 18.29
N ASP A 352 14.00 -7.57 19.15
CA ASP A 352 13.97 -9.02 18.90
C ASP A 352 12.55 -9.60 18.79
N TRP A 353 11.54 -8.91 19.35
CA TRP A 353 10.16 -9.40 19.46
C TRP A 353 9.19 -8.76 18.47
N SER A 354 9.70 -8.07 17.48
CA SER A 354 8.91 -7.38 16.46
C SER A 354 9.20 -7.91 15.06
N PRO A 355 8.81 -9.16 14.77
CA PRO A 355 8.96 -9.70 13.42
C PRO A 355 8.01 -9.00 12.44
N GLU A 356 8.34 -8.99 11.16
CA GLU A 356 7.50 -8.50 10.06
C GLU A 356 6.08 -9.09 10.12
N SER A 357 5.96 -10.39 10.38
CA SER A 357 4.67 -11.09 10.48
C SER A 357 3.70 -10.48 11.50
N ALA A 358 4.21 -9.79 12.54
CA ALA A 358 3.34 -9.10 13.49
C ALA A 358 2.59 -7.97 12.81
N GLY A 359 3.25 -7.18 11.96
CA GLY A 359 2.66 -6.11 11.17
C GLY A 359 1.75 -6.64 10.06
N ASP A 360 2.14 -7.73 9.43
CA ASP A 360 1.41 -8.32 8.33
C ASP A 360 0.05 -8.88 8.74
N TYR A 361 -0.09 -9.35 9.99
CA TYR A 361 -1.29 -10.06 10.39
C TYR A 361 -2.08 -9.41 11.54
N ALA A 362 -1.42 -8.96 12.61
CA ALA A 362 -2.15 -8.81 13.86
C ALA A 362 -1.79 -7.61 14.75
N SER A 363 -0.67 -6.92 14.57
CA SER A 363 -0.26 -5.82 15.46
C SER A 363 -1.17 -4.59 15.35
N GLY A 364 -1.80 -4.39 14.19
CA GLY A 364 -2.75 -3.30 13.97
C GLY A 364 -2.33 -2.30 12.89
N THR A 365 -1.04 -2.23 12.56
CA THR A 365 -0.55 -1.43 11.42
C THR A 365 -1.01 -2.04 10.09
N ASN A 366 -0.94 -1.27 9.01
CA ASN A 366 -1.34 -1.76 7.69
C ASN A 366 -0.15 -2.40 6.98
N HIS A 367 -0.36 -3.55 6.33
CA HIS A 367 0.68 -4.24 5.58
C HIS A 367 0.74 -3.84 4.10
N VAL A 368 -0.14 -2.98 3.63
CA VAL A 368 -0.05 -2.42 2.28
C VAL A 368 0.91 -1.25 2.33
N LEU A 369 2.10 -1.46 1.83
CA LEU A 369 3.24 -0.58 1.99
C LEU A 369 3.82 -0.21 0.61
N PRO A 370 4.42 0.99 0.47
CA PRO A 370 5.16 1.32 -0.73
C PRO A 370 6.44 0.49 -0.82
N THR A 371 6.74 -0.03 -2.01
CA THR A 371 7.95 -0.76 -2.34
C THR A 371 8.79 0.01 -3.34
N TYR A 372 9.90 -0.55 -3.81
CA TYR A 372 10.68 0.01 -4.94
C TYR A 372 11.21 1.43 -4.70
N GLY A 373 11.50 1.77 -3.43
CA GLY A 373 11.99 3.10 -3.07
C GLY A 373 10.91 4.17 -3.03
N TYR A 374 9.64 3.84 -3.30
CA TYR A 374 8.52 4.78 -3.19
C TYR A 374 8.30 5.25 -1.74
N THR A 375 8.90 4.58 -0.75
CA THR A 375 8.91 5.05 0.65
C THR A 375 9.53 6.44 0.82
N ALA A 376 10.29 6.91 -0.15
CA ALA A 376 10.81 8.29 -0.17
C ALA A 376 9.70 9.35 -0.35
N THR A 377 8.55 8.98 -0.93
CA THR A 377 7.47 9.91 -1.29
C THR A 377 6.07 9.42 -0.95
N SER A 378 5.92 8.14 -0.65
CA SER A 378 4.63 7.51 -0.35
C SER A 378 4.63 6.91 1.04
N SER A 379 3.50 7.03 1.72
CA SER A 379 3.28 6.46 3.05
C SER A 379 2.70 5.04 2.99
N SER A 380 2.81 4.30 4.08
CA SER A 380 2.00 3.11 4.31
C SER A 380 0.52 3.44 4.23
N LEU A 381 -0.30 2.49 3.79
CA LEU A 381 -1.74 2.66 3.72
C LEU A 381 -2.31 2.97 5.11
N GLY A 382 -3.19 3.94 5.15
CA GLY A 382 -3.84 4.35 6.38
C GLY A 382 -5.24 4.88 6.13
N LEU A 383 -5.88 5.38 7.19
CA LEU A 383 -7.23 5.92 7.13
C LEU A 383 -7.34 7.08 6.12
N ALA A 384 -6.29 7.90 6.02
CA ALA A 384 -6.24 9.05 5.12
C ALA A 384 -6.35 8.68 3.63
N ASP A 385 -5.95 7.47 3.24
CA ASP A 385 -6.03 7.00 1.85
C ASP A 385 -7.45 6.75 1.39
N PHE A 386 -8.35 6.47 2.32
CA PHE A 386 -9.80 6.29 2.11
C PHE A 386 -10.59 7.58 2.27
N GLN A 387 -9.91 8.69 2.47
CA GLN A 387 -10.49 10.01 2.73
C GLN A 387 -9.89 11.04 1.78
N LYS A 388 -10.64 12.14 1.59
CA LYS A 388 -10.17 13.35 0.92
C LYS A 388 -10.42 14.55 1.79
N ARG A 389 -9.55 15.54 1.70
CA ARG A 389 -9.66 16.80 2.42
C ARG A 389 -10.24 17.86 1.50
N MET A 390 -11.08 18.71 2.05
CA MET A 390 -11.71 19.81 1.36
C MET A 390 -11.58 21.07 2.22
N THR A 391 -11.21 22.17 1.62
CA THR A 391 -11.17 23.47 2.30
C THR A 391 -12.54 24.15 2.22
N VAL A 392 -12.89 24.86 3.30
CA VAL A 392 -14.07 25.70 3.40
C VAL A 392 -13.62 27.08 3.83
N GLN A 393 -14.09 28.12 3.16
CA GLN A 393 -13.76 29.52 3.45
C GLN A 393 -15.05 30.29 3.67
N GLU A 394 -15.08 31.08 4.75
CA GLU A 394 -16.20 31.95 5.09
C GLU A 394 -15.66 33.30 5.55
N LEU A 395 -16.07 34.37 4.89
CA LEU A 395 -15.66 35.74 5.20
C LEU A 395 -16.86 36.57 5.62
N THR A 396 -16.71 37.28 6.73
CA THR A 396 -17.64 38.36 7.06
C THR A 396 -17.39 39.57 6.18
N PRO A 397 -18.35 40.49 6.03
CA PRO A 397 -18.14 41.74 5.28
C PRO A 397 -16.91 42.50 5.75
N ALA A 398 -16.65 42.58 7.04
CA ALA A 398 -15.48 43.26 7.62
C ALA A 398 -14.17 42.52 7.27
N GLY A 399 -14.13 41.19 7.42
CA GLY A 399 -12.97 40.39 7.07
C GLY A 399 -12.68 40.42 5.56
N PHE A 400 -13.71 40.40 4.74
CA PHE A 400 -13.58 40.59 3.29
C PHE A 400 -12.97 41.97 2.94
N PHE A 401 -13.51 43.03 3.54
CA PHE A 401 -13.02 44.39 3.28
C PHE A 401 -11.55 44.57 3.67
N ALA A 402 -11.13 43.93 4.79
CA ALA A 402 -9.74 43.95 5.25
C ALA A 402 -8.76 43.26 4.25
N LEU A 403 -9.22 42.28 3.47
CA LEU A 403 -8.41 41.60 2.46
C LEU A 403 -8.53 42.20 1.05
N ALA A 404 -9.51 43.03 0.79
CA ALA A 404 -9.89 43.45 -0.56
C ALA A 404 -8.75 44.06 -1.34
N GLU A 405 -8.02 45.04 -0.76
CA GLU A 405 -6.89 45.71 -1.41
C GLU A 405 -5.76 44.73 -1.77
N THR A 406 -5.47 43.77 -0.86
CA THR A 406 -4.45 42.74 -1.09
C THR A 406 -4.83 41.86 -2.27
N ILE A 407 -6.09 41.39 -2.33
CA ILE A 407 -6.57 40.51 -3.41
C ILE A 407 -6.58 41.26 -4.74
N GLU A 408 -7.09 42.51 -4.77
CA GLU A 408 -7.11 43.34 -5.97
C GLU A 408 -5.71 43.62 -6.53
N THR A 409 -4.74 43.87 -5.63
CA THR A 409 -3.34 44.11 -6.00
C THR A 409 -2.70 42.86 -6.60
N LEU A 410 -2.88 41.71 -5.96
CA LEU A 410 -2.31 40.45 -6.45
C LEU A 410 -2.95 40.04 -7.78
N ALA A 411 -4.27 40.09 -7.88
CA ALA A 411 -4.99 39.75 -9.11
C ALA A 411 -4.60 40.70 -10.29
N ALA A 412 -4.38 41.99 -10.01
CA ALA A 412 -3.89 42.94 -11.01
C ALA A 412 -2.46 42.61 -11.47
N ALA A 413 -1.58 42.25 -10.55
CA ALA A 413 -0.20 41.88 -10.87
C ALA A 413 -0.13 40.62 -11.74
N GLU A 414 -1.05 39.66 -11.54
CA GLU A 414 -1.22 38.46 -12.38
C GLU A 414 -2.01 38.73 -13.67
N GLN A 415 -2.46 39.94 -13.92
CA GLN A 415 -3.29 40.35 -15.07
C GLN A 415 -4.65 39.60 -15.12
N LEU A 416 -5.13 39.14 -13.97
CA LEU A 416 -6.43 38.44 -13.83
C LEU A 416 -7.53 39.45 -13.49
N THR A 417 -7.95 40.26 -14.47
CA THR A 417 -8.89 41.38 -14.31
C THR A 417 -10.26 40.89 -13.77
N ALA A 418 -10.75 39.74 -14.20
CA ALA A 418 -12.02 39.21 -13.72
C ALA A 418 -11.97 38.82 -12.24
N HIS A 419 -10.82 38.26 -11.76
CA HIS A 419 -10.59 37.98 -10.35
C HIS A 419 -10.59 39.28 -9.53
N LYS A 420 -9.88 40.31 -10.00
CA LYS A 420 -9.90 41.62 -9.36
C LYS A 420 -11.33 42.18 -9.30
N ASN A 421 -12.05 42.14 -10.40
CA ASN A 421 -13.41 42.69 -10.50
C ASN A 421 -14.42 42.00 -9.58
N ALA A 422 -14.23 40.71 -9.31
CA ALA A 422 -15.04 39.98 -8.32
C ALA A 422 -14.93 40.60 -6.92
N VAL A 423 -13.79 41.18 -6.56
CA VAL A 423 -13.57 41.87 -5.30
C VAL A 423 -14.06 43.31 -5.39
N THR A 424 -13.69 44.06 -6.44
CA THR A 424 -14.07 45.47 -6.64
C THR A 424 -15.58 45.66 -6.53
N LEU A 425 -16.39 44.80 -7.15
CA LEU A 425 -17.85 44.88 -7.09
C LEU A 425 -18.40 44.72 -5.68
N ARG A 426 -17.81 43.81 -4.88
CA ARG A 426 -18.22 43.59 -3.49
C ARG A 426 -17.80 44.74 -2.57
N VAL A 427 -16.63 45.32 -2.81
CA VAL A 427 -16.18 46.54 -2.11
C VAL A 427 -17.14 47.71 -2.39
N SER A 428 -17.55 47.91 -3.64
CA SER A 428 -18.51 48.95 -4.02
C SER A 428 -19.85 48.73 -3.30
N ALA A 429 -20.38 47.52 -3.31
CA ALA A 429 -21.66 47.20 -2.65
C ALA A 429 -21.57 47.42 -1.10
N LEU A 430 -20.45 47.12 -0.47
CA LEU A 430 -20.27 47.39 0.98
C LEU A 430 -20.21 48.89 1.28
N LYS A 431 -19.60 49.68 0.42
CA LYS A 431 -19.54 51.14 0.58
C LYS A 431 -20.91 51.81 0.36
N GLU A 432 -21.79 51.26 -0.47
CA GLU A 432 -23.15 51.75 -0.68
C GLU A 432 -24.10 51.44 0.51
N GLN A 433 -23.77 50.42 1.31
CA GLN A 433 -24.55 50.01 2.49
C GLN A 433 -24.13 50.69 3.78
N ALA A 434 -22.95 51.36 3.78
CA ALA A 434 -22.37 52.05 4.94
C ALA A 434 -22.78 53.54 4.95
#